data_f0811457de5c6daf151c09cab270be33
#
_entry.id   f0811457de5c6daf151c09cab270be33
#
_cell.length_a   1.000
_cell.length_b   1.000
_cell.length_c   1.000
_cell.angle_alpha   90.00
_cell.angle_beta   90.00
_cell.angle_gamma   90.00
#
_symmetry.space_group_name_H-M   'P 1'
#
loop_
_entity.id
_entity.type
_entity.pdbx_description
1 polymer ?
#
loop_
_entity_poly.entity_id
_entity_poly.type
_entity_poly.pdbx_seq_one_letter_code
_entity_poly.pdbx_strand_id
1 'polypeptide(L)'
;MKFIAILLTALFSLSAFGQEKFPDGTPIPEWFRDTKIVSIEALGNKYNLADYGVVNDSTILQTEKIQAVIDRAARDGGGVILVPKGTYLTGALFFKPKTHLHLLEGAVLKGSDDISNFPILDTRIEGQNLKYFAALINADKVDGFTLSGKGTINGNGLRYWKSFWLRRKVIPKCTNMDELRPRLVFISNSNDVQLSGVHLINSPFWTTHLYRCNNVKLLGLHIFAPSAPVKAPSSDAVDVDVCNNVLIKDCYMSVNDDAVALKGGKGPWADKDPGNGSNTNIIIEDCTYGFCHSGLTCGSESIHNRNIILRRCKISNASRLLWLKMRPDTPQHYEYILVEDITGDARSLLYVKPWTQFFDLKGRTDIPMSYSNNVTMRNIKFDCDVFYDVNPSEQYQLKDFTFENLDVRAKDTKCDKTTVAGFEWKNVKVSPR
;
A
#
# COMPACT_ATOMS: atom_id res chain seq x y z
N MET A 1 -62.50 29.91 -31.85
CA MET A 1 -61.79 29.08 -30.87
C MET A 1 -60.32 29.08 -31.23
N LYS A 2 -59.48 29.81 -30.48
CA LYS A 2 -58.04 29.87 -30.71
C LYS A 2 -57.37 28.93 -29.68
N PHE A 3 -56.73 27.90 -30.18
CA PHE A 3 -55.89 27.02 -29.32
C PHE A 3 -54.51 27.69 -29.12
N ILE A 4 -54.17 27.97 -27.88
CA ILE A 4 -52.83 28.38 -27.48
C ILE A 4 -52.07 27.14 -27.10
N ALA A 5 -51.05 26.80 -27.90
CA ALA A 5 -50.09 25.74 -27.55
C ALA A 5 -49.03 26.31 -26.60
N ILE A 6 -49.02 25.84 -25.38
CA ILE A 6 -47.94 26.14 -24.40
C ILE A 6 -46.79 25.17 -24.63
N LEU A 7 -45.68 25.70 -25.14
CA LEU A 7 -44.43 24.98 -25.30
C LEU A 7 -43.71 24.97 -23.95
N LEU A 8 -43.70 23.85 -23.23
CA LEU A 8 -42.88 23.64 -22.02
C LEU A 8 -41.45 23.32 -22.45
N THR A 9 -40.59 24.30 -22.40
CA THR A 9 -39.13 24.13 -22.52
C THR A 9 -38.60 23.58 -21.18
N ALA A 10 -38.33 22.31 -21.09
CA ALA A 10 -37.59 21.73 -19.98
C ALA A 10 -36.11 22.09 -20.11
N LEU A 11 -35.68 23.08 -19.32
CA LEU A 11 -34.26 23.37 -19.11
C LEU A 11 -33.62 22.23 -18.32
N PHE A 12 -32.97 21.30 -19.00
CA PHE A 12 -31.99 20.42 -18.37
C PHE A 12 -30.78 21.28 -17.97
N SER A 13 -30.68 21.65 -16.70
CA SER A 13 -29.46 22.16 -16.12
C SER A 13 -28.44 20.99 -16.08
N LEU A 14 -27.62 20.89 -17.12
CA LEU A 14 -26.35 20.16 -17.03
C LEU A 14 -25.50 20.86 -15.97
N SER A 15 -25.53 20.36 -14.74
CA SER A 15 -24.49 20.66 -13.78
C SER A 15 -23.18 20.18 -14.40
N ALA A 16 -22.38 21.13 -14.89
CA ALA A 16 -21.00 20.88 -15.25
C ALA A 16 -20.28 20.50 -13.95
N PHE A 17 -20.26 19.21 -13.62
CA PHE A 17 -19.34 18.71 -12.61
C PHE A 17 -17.94 19.00 -13.15
N GLY A 18 -17.27 19.99 -12.56
CA GLY A 18 -15.89 20.28 -12.89
C GLY A 18 -15.07 19.01 -12.75
N GLN A 19 -14.19 18.74 -13.72
CA GLN A 19 -13.30 17.58 -13.67
C GLN A 19 -12.54 17.56 -12.34
N GLU A 20 -12.60 16.44 -11.59
CA GLU A 20 -11.82 16.27 -10.38
C GLU A 20 -10.33 16.44 -10.65
N LYS A 21 -9.63 17.03 -9.69
CA LYS A 21 -8.20 17.37 -9.83
C LYS A 21 -7.39 16.75 -8.70
N PHE A 22 -6.17 16.39 -9.01
CA PHE A 22 -5.14 16.14 -8.00
C PHE A 22 -4.82 17.43 -7.22
N PRO A 23 -4.19 17.30 -6.04
CA PRO A 23 -3.87 18.47 -5.21
C PRO A 23 -2.99 19.53 -5.89
N ASP A 24 -2.22 19.18 -6.91
CA ASP A 24 -1.43 20.11 -7.71
C ASP A 24 -2.23 20.85 -8.80
N GLY A 25 -3.53 20.57 -8.90
CA GLY A 25 -4.45 21.16 -9.88
C GLY A 25 -4.54 20.42 -11.21
N THR A 26 -3.75 19.36 -11.44
CA THR A 26 -3.86 18.53 -12.64
C THR A 26 -5.13 17.68 -12.64
N PRO A 27 -5.78 17.47 -13.80
CA PRO A 27 -6.98 16.65 -13.87
C PRO A 27 -6.73 15.19 -13.46
N ILE A 28 -7.65 14.60 -12.68
CA ILE A 28 -7.64 13.15 -12.42
C ILE A 28 -8.08 12.43 -13.69
N PRO A 29 -7.24 11.55 -14.26
CA PRO A 29 -7.60 10.76 -15.44
C PRO A 29 -8.83 9.88 -15.22
N GLU A 30 -9.61 9.66 -16.28
CA GLU A 30 -10.80 8.79 -16.25
C GLU A 30 -10.46 7.36 -15.81
N TRP A 31 -9.25 6.91 -16.05
CA TRP A 31 -8.73 5.61 -15.61
C TRP A 31 -8.95 5.35 -14.11
N PHE A 32 -8.87 6.38 -13.25
CA PHE A 32 -9.14 6.22 -11.81
C PHE A 32 -10.61 5.98 -11.47
N ARG A 33 -11.54 6.35 -12.37
CA ARG A 33 -12.98 6.14 -12.18
C ARG A 33 -13.44 4.78 -12.66
N ASP A 34 -12.72 4.18 -13.60
CA ASP A 34 -13.00 2.81 -14.07
C ASP A 34 -12.56 1.80 -13.02
N THR A 35 -13.49 1.31 -12.23
CA THR A 35 -13.27 0.29 -11.18
C THR A 35 -13.79 -1.09 -11.60
N LYS A 36 -13.95 -1.31 -12.89
CA LYS A 36 -14.40 -2.60 -13.42
C LYS A 36 -13.39 -3.70 -13.11
N ILE A 37 -13.87 -4.76 -12.48
CA ILE A 37 -13.08 -5.98 -12.25
C ILE A 37 -12.90 -6.71 -13.58
N VAL A 38 -11.66 -7.06 -13.88
CA VAL A 38 -11.34 -7.82 -15.10
C VAL A 38 -11.96 -9.21 -14.96
N SER A 39 -12.82 -9.56 -15.94
CA SER A 39 -13.43 -10.88 -15.99
C SER A 39 -12.43 -11.96 -16.38
N ILE A 40 -12.48 -13.11 -15.71
CA ILE A 40 -11.59 -14.23 -16.02
C ILE A 40 -11.80 -14.78 -17.43
N GLU A 41 -12.98 -14.55 -18.03
CA GLU A 41 -13.29 -14.91 -19.41
C GLU A 41 -12.46 -14.11 -20.41
N ALA A 42 -12.05 -12.90 -20.05
CA ALA A 42 -11.22 -12.04 -20.88
C ALA A 42 -9.71 -12.37 -20.79
N LEU A 43 -9.31 -13.23 -19.85
CA LEU A 43 -7.91 -13.53 -19.53
C LEU A 43 -7.36 -14.78 -20.24
N GLY A 44 -8.11 -15.35 -21.19
CA GLY A 44 -7.69 -16.49 -22.00
C GLY A 44 -8.08 -17.85 -21.42
N ASN A 45 -7.29 -18.88 -21.71
CA ASN A 45 -7.54 -20.24 -21.30
C ASN A 45 -7.50 -20.40 -19.78
N LYS A 46 -8.28 -21.35 -19.25
CA LYS A 46 -8.36 -21.65 -17.84
C LYS A 46 -7.57 -22.94 -17.53
N TYR A 47 -6.67 -22.85 -16.57
CA TYR A 47 -5.82 -23.96 -16.11
C TYR A 47 -6.19 -24.28 -14.67
N ASN A 48 -7.15 -25.19 -14.46
CA ASN A 48 -7.55 -25.61 -13.12
C ASN A 48 -6.47 -26.51 -12.51
N LEU A 49 -5.92 -26.13 -11.37
CA LEU A 49 -4.83 -26.87 -10.72
C LEU A 49 -5.15 -28.35 -10.49
N ALA A 50 -6.41 -28.71 -10.21
CA ALA A 50 -6.83 -30.10 -10.01
C ALA A 50 -6.63 -30.97 -11.25
N ASP A 51 -6.77 -30.40 -12.45
CA ASP A 51 -6.61 -31.12 -13.72
C ASP A 51 -5.14 -31.47 -14.02
N TYR A 52 -4.20 -30.88 -13.27
CA TYR A 52 -2.76 -31.05 -13.43
C TYR A 52 -2.14 -31.81 -12.25
N GLY A 53 -2.94 -32.51 -11.45
CA GLY A 53 -2.47 -33.35 -10.36
C GLY A 53 -1.97 -32.57 -9.12
N VAL A 54 -2.38 -31.29 -8.98
CA VAL A 54 -2.23 -30.54 -7.75
C VAL A 54 -3.37 -30.96 -6.81
N VAL A 55 -3.01 -31.47 -5.64
CA VAL A 55 -4.00 -32.06 -4.72
C VAL A 55 -4.37 -31.10 -3.60
N ASN A 56 -5.61 -31.17 -3.14
CA ASN A 56 -6.09 -30.44 -1.98
C ASN A 56 -5.51 -31.04 -0.70
N ASP A 57 -4.27 -30.68 -0.38
CA ASP A 57 -3.56 -31.10 0.82
C ASP A 57 -2.68 -29.96 1.35
N SER A 58 -2.93 -29.55 2.58
CA SER A 58 -2.22 -28.46 3.24
C SER A 58 -0.85 -28.84 3.82
N THR A 59 -0.45 -30.11 3.70
CA THR A 59 0.81 -30.68 4.25
C THR A 59 1.83 -31.02 3.17
N ILE A 60 1.38 -31.24 1.93
CA ILE A 60 2.24 -31.59 0.81
C ILE A 60 2.69 -30.32 0.08
N LEU A 61 3.99 -30.09 0.03
CA LEU A 61 4.55 -28.99 -0.76
C LEU A 61 4.38 -29.27 -2.26
N GLN A 62 3.73 -28.37 -2.97
CA GLN A 62 3.35 -28.54 -4.38
C GLN A 62 3.87 -27.42 -5.29
N THR A 63 4.89 -26.69 -4.85
CA THR A 63 5.44 -25.55 -5.59
C THR A 63 5.79 -25.89 -7.03
N GLU A 64 6.52 -26.97 -7.26
CA GLU A 64 6.95 -27.37 -8.61
C GLU A 64 5.77 -27.73 -9.51
N LYS A 65 4.74 -28.43 -8.96
CA LYS A 65 3.54 -28.76 -9.72
C LYS A 65 2.75 -27.51 -10.11
N ILE A 66 2.54 -26.59 -9.16
CA ILE A 66 1.83 -25.33 -9.44
C ILE A 66 2.61 -24.47 -10.41
N GLN A 67 3.94 -24.37 -10.23
CA GLN A 67 4.80 -23.63 -11.16
C GLN A 67 4.75 -24.24 -12.57
N ALA A 68 4.75 -25.56 -12.70
CA ALA A 68 4.64 -26.23 -14.00
C ALA A 68 3.32 -25.89 -14.74
N VAL A 69 2.23 -25.67 -14.01
CA VAL A 69 0.94 -25.19 -14.60
C VAL A 69 1.06 -23.75 -15.08
N ILE A 70 1.70 -22.88 -14.29
CA ILE A 70 1.98 -21.48 -14.71
C ILE A 70 2.85 -21.47 -15.98
N ASP A 71 3.92 -22.26 -15.98
CA ASP A 71 4.85 -22.36 -17.12
C ASP A 71 4.15 -22.97 -18.36
N ARG A 72 3.23 -23.90 -18.17
CA ARG A 72 2.40 -24.47 -19.22
C ARG A 72 1.49 -23.38 -19.83
N ALA A 73 0.75 -22.64 -19.00
CA ALA A 73 -0.09 -21.56 -19.45
C ALA A 73 0.70 -20.52 -20.24
N ALA A 74 1.91 -20.16 -19.80
CA ALA A 74 2.78 -19.22 -20.51
C ALA A 74 3.20 -19.75 -21.89
N ARG A 75 3.58 -21.03 -22.00
CA ARG A 75 3.95 -21.68 -23.29
C ARG A 75 2.77 -21.75 -24.25
N ASP A 76 1.56 -21.93 -23.74
CA ASP A 76 0.35 -22.03 -24.54
C ASP A 76 -0.21 -20.62 -24.95
N GLY A 77 0.53 -19.54 -24.65
CA GLY A 77 0.20 -18.17 -25.06
C GLY A 77 -0.46 -17.31 -23.97
N GLY A 78 -0.62 -17.83 -22.76
CA GLY A 78 -1.21 -17.17 -21.60
C GLY A 78 -2.46 -17.85 -21.08
N GLY A 79 -3.00 -17.33 -19.97
CA GLY A 79 -4.24 -17.79 -19.38
C GLY A 79 -4.32 -17.64 -17.88
N VAL A 80 -5.38 -18.13 -17.30
CA VAL A 80 -5.72 -18.02 -15.88
C VAL A 80 -5.45 -19.32 -15.16
N ILE A 81 -4.63 -19.26 -14.14
CA ILE A 81 -4.41 -20.35 -13.18
C ILE A 81 -5.57 -20.31 -12.19
N LEU A 82 -6.45 -21.32 -12.24
CA LEU A 82 -7.57 -21.44 -11.31
C LEU A 82 -7.16 -22.29 -10.11
N VAL A 83 -7.29 -21.70 -8.93
CA VAL A 83 -7.12 -22.44 -7.66
C VAL A 83 -8.52 -22.84 -7.18
N PRO A 84 -8.90 -24.12 -7.23
CA PRO A 84 -10.21 -24.56 -6.79
C PRO A 84 -10.30 -24.58 -5.25
N LYS A 85 -11.52 -24.75 -4.74
CA LYS A 85 -11.76 -24.86 -3.29
C LYS A 85 -10.85 -25.94 -2.67
N GLY A 86 -10.17 -25.57 -1.58
CA GLY A 86 -9.20 -26.43 -0.87
C GLY A 86 -8.00 -25.63 -0.40
N THR A 87 -7.03 -26.33 0.23
CA THR A 87 -5.80 -25.70 0.72
C THR A 87 -4.59 -26.33 0.06
N TYR A 88 -3.76 -25.52 -0.56
CA TYR A 88 -2.62 -25.91 -1.38
C TYR A 88 -1.35 -25.28 -0.81
N LEU A 89 -0.44 -26.11 -0.27
CA LEU A 89 0.83 -25.65 0.29
C LEU A 89 1.85 -25.40 -0.83
N THR A 90 2.44 -24.22 -0.84
CA THR A 90 3.43 -23.83 -1.85
C THR A 90 4.53 -22.95 -1.28
N GLY A 91 5.71 -22.97 -1.89
CA GLY A 91 6.74 -21.94 -1.79
C GLY A 91 6.50 -20.84 -2.82
N ALA A 92 7.59 -20.17 -3.23
CA ALA A 92 7.53 -19.07 -4.18
C ALA A 92 7.00 -19.49 -5.56
N LEU A 93 6.04 -18.74 -6.09
CA LEU A 93 5.49 -18.89 -7.44
C LEU A 93 5.84 -17.68 -8.29
N PHE A 94 6.21 -17.93 -9.56
CA PHE A 94 6.65 -16.90 -10.51
C PHE A 94 5.72 -16.88 -11.73
N PHE A 95 4.94 -15.81 -11.83
CA PHE A 95 4.06 -15.58 -12.97
C PHE A 95 4.84 -15.08 -14.17
N LYS A 96 4.35 -15.40 -15.35
CA LYS A 96 4.95 -15.10 -16.63
C LYS A 96 4.07 -14.13 -17.44
N PRO A 97 4.57 -13.48 -18.49
CA PRO A 97 3.73 -12.65 -19.34
C PRO A 97 2.44 -13.35 -19.78
N LYS A 98 1.31 -12.66 -19.66
CA LYS A 98 -0.04 -13.14 -19.98
C LYS A 98 -0.56 -14.28 -19.09
N THR A 99 0.09 -14.58 -17.95
CA THR A 99 -0.47 -15.53 -16.97
C THR A 99 -1.07 -14.78 -15.79
N HIS A 100 -2.20 -15.26 -15.31
CA HIS A 100 -3.01 -14.64 -14.26
C HIS A 100 -3.35 -15.63 -13.17
N LEU A 101 -3.77 -15.18 -12.00
CA LEU A 101 -4.15 -16.02 -10.87
C LEU A 101 -5.59 -15.71 -10.45
N HIS A 102 -6.40 -16.75 -10.34
CA HIS A 102 -7.76 -16.64 -9.82
C HIS A 102 -8.04 -17.70 -8.76
N LEU A 103 -8.42 -17.25 -7.56
CA LEU A 103 -8.77 -18.12 -6.45
C LEU A 103 -10.29 -18.21 -6.31
N LEU A 104 -10.82 -19.40 -6.51
CA LEU A 104 -12.25 -19.65 -6.31
C LEU A 104 -12.62 -19.49 -4.82
N GLU A 105 -13.89 -19.30 -4.53
CA GLU A 105 -14.37 -19.19 -3.15
C GLU A 105 -14.03 -20.46 -2.36
N GLY A 106 -13.41 -20.27 -1.17
CA GLY A 106 -12.92 -21.35 -0.34
C GLY A 106 -11.56 -21.95 -0.77
N ALA A 107 -10.93 -21.39 -1.81
CA ALA A 107 -9.55 -21.72 -2.17
C ALA A 107 -8.56 -21.04 -1.22
N VAL A 108 -7.51 -21.75 -0.82
CA VAL A 108 -6.41 -21.21 -0.02
C VAL A 108 -5.07 -21.61 -0.64
N LEU A 109 -4.30 -20.65 -1.13
CA LEU A 109 -2.87 -20.82 -1.35
C LEU A 109 -2.15 -20.55 -0.03
N LYS A 110 -1.59 -21.57 0.57
CA LYS A 110 -0.86 -21.49 1.85
C LYS A 110 0.64 -21.48 1.60
N GLY A 111 1.32 -20.44 2.07
CA GLY A 111 2.78 -20.33 2.00
C GLY A 111 3.47 -21.36 2.90
N SER A 112 4.62 -21.86 2.46
CA SER A 112 5.50 -22.65 3.30
C SER A 112 6.03 -21.81 4.46
N ASP A 113 6.15 -22.41 5.64
CA ASP A 113 6.84 -21.82 6.79
C ASP A 113 8.33 -22.22 6.86
N ASP A 114 8.82 -22.92 5.83
CA ASP A 114 10.23 -23.20 5.62
C ASP A 114 10.82 -22.24 4.58
N ILE A 115 11.76 -21.39 5.00
CA ILE A 115 12.39 -20.37 4.17
C ILE A 115 13.16 -20.95 2.97
N SER A 116 13.60 -22.21 3.05
CA SER A 116 14.30 -22.89 1.95
C SER A 116 13.44 -23.08 0.70
N ASN A 117 12.11 -22.95 0.83
CA ASN A 117 11.17 -23.00 -0.29
C ASN A 117 11.00 -21.65 -1.01
N PHE A 118 11.83 -20.67 -0.65
CA PHE A 118 11.87 -19.34 -1.26
C PHE A 118 13.28 -19.05 -1.77
N PRO A 119 13.54 -19.00 -3.08
CA PRO A 119 14.86 -18.71 -3.61
C PRO A 119 15.28 -17.27 -3.29
N ILE A 120 16.59 -17.09 -3.11
CA ILE A 120 17.20 -15.76 -3.01
C ILE A 120 17.45 -15.25 -4.43
N LEU A 121 17.01 -14.03 -4.72
CA LEU A 121 17.19 -13.40 -6.02
C LEU A 121 17.45 -11.89 -5.86
N ASP A 122 17.89 -11.25 -6.91
CA ASP A 122 18.01 -9.80 -6.94
C ASP A 122 16.61 -9.19 -6.94
N THR A 123 16.33 -8.35 -5.94
CA THR A 123 15.01 -7.78 -5.70
C THR A 123 15.09 -6.44 -5.00
N ARG A 124 13.95 -5.88 -4.66
CA ARG A 124 13.79 -4.60 -3.97
C ARG A 124 13.29 -4.80 -2.56
N ILE A 125 13.98 -4.27 -1.55
CA ILE A 125 13.54 -4.26 -0.14
C ILE A 125 13.99 -2.94 0.53
N GLU A 126 13.11 -2.36 1.35
CA GLU A 126 13.40 -1.16 2.15
C GLU A 126 14.11 -0.04 1.36
N GLY A 127 13.61 0.24 0.14
CA GLY A 127 14.15 1.28 -0.71
C GLY A 127 15.53 0.97 -1.33
N GLN A 128 15.97 -0.28 -1.35
CA GLN A 128 17.27 -0.70 -1.88
C GLN A 128 17.15 -1.96 -2.75
N ASN A 129 17.96 -2.02 -3.81
CA ASN A 129 18.11 -3.21 -4.63
C ASN A 129 19.18 -4.11 -4.03
N LEU A 130 18.84 -5.33 -3.72
CA LEU A 130 19.73 -6.29 -3.06
C LEU A 130 19.26 -7.75 -3.24
N LYS A 131 20.06 -8.70 -2.78
CA LYS A 131 19.66 -10.12 -2.76
C LYS A 131 18.78 -10.40 -1.54
N TYR A 132 17.57 -10.91 -1.81
CA TYR A 132 16.61 -11.24 -0.76
C TYR A 132 15.70 -12.38 -1.22
N PHE A 133 14.94 -12.96 -0.29
CA PHE A 133 14.00 -14.04 -0.60
C PHE A 133 12.87 -13.56 -1.51
N ALA A 134 12.50 -14.39 -2.47
CA ALA A 134 11.31 -14.20 -3.28
C ALA A 134 10.05 -14.06 -2.40
N ALA A 135 9.02 -13.42 -2.91
CA ALA A 135 7.68 -13.44 -2.31
C ALA A 135 6.99 -14.78 -2.58
N LEU A 136 5.85 -15.01 -1.92
CA LEU A 136 5.02 -16.18 -2.25
C LEU A 136 4.48 -16.07 -3.68
N ILE A 137 3.97 -14.90 -4.06
CA ILE A 137 3.52 -14.58 -5.42
C ILE A 137 4.45 -13.52 -6.01
N ASN A 138 5.06 -13.82 -7.14
CA ASN A 138 5.98 -12.93 -7.85
C ASN A 138 5.51 -12.70 -9.28
N ALA A 139 5.44 -11.43 -9.71
CA ALA A 139 5.19 -11.03 -11.09
C ALA A 139 6.15 -9.90 -11.46
N ASP A 140 7.18 -10.20 -12.22
CA ASP A 140 8.15 -9.22 -12.74
C ASP A 140 8.03 -9.12 -14.25
N LYS A 141 7.81 -7.89 -14.76
CA LYS A 141 7.59 -7.62 -16.18
C LYS A 141 6.39 -8.39 -16.75
N VAL A 142 5.29 -8.39 -15.98
CA VAL A 142 4.04 -9.05 -16.35
C VAL A 142 2.95 -7.98 -16.50
N ASP A 143 2.95 -7.30 -17.64
CA ASP A 143 1.90 -6.32 -17.96
C ASP A 143 0.53 -6.98 -18.02
N GLY A 144 -0.49 -6.28 -17.50
CA GLY A 144 -1.85 -6.80 -17.41
C GLY A 144 -2.05 -7.87 -16.34
N PHE A 145 -1.07 -8.10 -15.44
CA PHE A 145 -1.21 -9.13 -14.42
C PHE A 145 -2.48 -8.95 -13.58
N THR A 146 -3.25 -10.01 -13.48
CA THR A 146 -4.48 -10.03 -12.70
C THR A 146 -4.41 -11.12 -11.62
N LEU A 147 -4.65 -10.71 -10.38
CA LEU A 147 -4.87 -11.59 -9.23
C LEU A 147 -6.29 -11.34 -8.72
N SER A 148 -7.18 -12.31 -8.81
CA SER A 148 -8.60 -12.10 -8.57
C SER A 148 -9.28 -13.27 -7.85
N GLY A 149 -10.53 -13.08 -7.51
CA GLY A 149 -11.40 -14.11 -6.93
C GLY A 149 -11.82 -13.80 -5.48
N LYS A 150 -12.34 -14.83 -4.81
CA LYS A 150 -12.83 -14.75 -3.41
C LYS A 150 -12.08 -15.68 -2.47
N GLY A 151 -10.99 -16.26 -2.94
CA GLY A 151 -10.13 -17.13 -2.13
C GLY A 151 -9.11 -16.35 -1.30
N THR A 152 -8.21 -17.10 -0.68
CA THR A 152 -7.24 -16.59 0.29
C THR A 152 -5.81 -16.93 -0.13
N ILE A 153 -4.91 -15.96 -0.07
CA ILE A 153 -3.47 -16.17 -0.03
C ILE A 153 -3.04 -16.00 1.43
N ASN A 154 -2.60 -17.10 2.04
CA ASN A 154 -2.18 -17.16 3.44
C ASN A 154 -0.66 -17.35 3.52
N GLY A 155 0.03 -16.33 4.00
CA GLY A 155 1.49 -16.36 4.11
C GLY A 155 2.04 -17.32 5.17
N ASN A 156 1.17 -17.89 6.05
CA ASN A 156 1.56 -18.82 7.10
C ASN A 156 2.71 -18.31 7.99
N GLY A 157 2.67 -17.02 8.33
CA GLY A 157 3.78 -16.26 8.90
C GLY A 157 4.20 -16.60 10.34
N LEU A 158 3.42 -17.41 11.08
CA LEU A 158 3.60 -17.60 12.52
C LEU A 158 5.01 -18.05 12.92
N ARG A 159 5.62 -18.99 12.19
CA ARG A 159 6.98 -19.47 12.45
C ARG A 159 8.02 -18.38 12.26
N TYR A 160 7.87 -17.59 11.17
CA TYR A 160 8.74 -16.46 10.88
C TYR A 160 8.63 -15.35 11.95
N TRP A 161 7.42 -15.05 12.42
CA TRP A 161 7.22 -14.05 13.48
C TRP A 161 7.83 -14.48 14.80
N LYS A 162 7.68 -15.75 15.17
CA LYS A 162 8.32 -16.32 16.36
C LYS A 162 9.83 -16.21 16.29
N SER A 163 10.43 -16.56 15.14
CA SER A 163 11.86 -16.46 14.90
C SER A 163 12.37 -15.03 15.05
N PHE A 164 11.69 -14.06 14.39
CA PHE A 164 12.03 -12.65 14.50
C PHE A 164 12.01 -12.12 15.94
N TRP A 165 10.94 -12.39 16.68
CA TRP A 165 10.84 -11.93 18.05
C TRP A 165 11.80 -12.63 19.00
N LEU A 166 12.11 -13.90 18.75
CA LEU A 166 13.11 -14.63 19.51
C LEU A 166 14.51 -14.03 19.29
N ARG A 167 14.89 -13.78 18.04
CA ARG A 167 16.16 -13.10 17.71
C ARG A 167 16.22 -11.72 18.34
N ARG A 168 15.14 -10.95 18.28
CA ARG A 168 15.08 -9.61 18.86
C ARG A 168 15.19 -9.56 20.37
N LYS A 169 14.80 -10.62 21.07
CA LYS A 169 15.07 -10.77 22.52
C LYS A 169 16.56 -10.89 22.82
N VAL A 170 17.32 -11.55 21.95
CA VAL A 170 18.76 -11.75 22.12
C VAL A 170 19.55 -10.56 21.54
N ILE A 171 19.11 -10.03 20.41
CA ILE A 171 19.72 -8.89 19.71
C ILE A 171 18.67 -7.78 19.61
N PRO A 172 18.57 -6.87 20.60
CA PRO A 172 17.50 -5.84 20.64
C PRO A 172 17.45 -4.91 19.42
N LYS A 173 18.56 -4.74 18.71
CA LYS A 173 18.67 -3.94 17.47
C LYS A 173 18.48 -4.77 16.20
N CYS A 174 18.04 -6.02 16.31
CA CYS A 174 17.75 -6.88 15.17
C CYS A 174 16.79 -6.19 14.19
N THR A 175 17.18 -6.16 12.94
CA THR A 175 16.45 -5.55 11.82
C THR A 175 15.75 -6.59 10.97
N ASN A 176 14.99 -6.15 9.98
CA ASN A 176 14.43 -7.03 8.97
C ASN A 176 15.51 -7.67 8.08
N MET A 177 16.71 -7.09 8.05
CA MET A 177 17.86 -7.62 7.30
C MET A 177 18.66 -8.66 8.08
N ASP A 178 18.46 -8.74 9.40
CA ASP A 178 19.10 -9.74 10.26
C ASP A 178 18.25 -11.01 10.40
N GLU A 179 16.93 -10.87 10.29
CA GLU A 179 15.98 -12.00 10.31
C GLU A 179 15.05 -11.89 9.10
N LEU A 180 15.50 -12.50 8.00
CA LEU A 180 14.86 -12.41 6.70
C LEU A 180 13.56 -13.22 6.66
N ARG A 181 12.55 -12.68 5.98
CA ARG A 181 11.22 -13.28 5.84
C ARG A 181 10.66 -12.97 4.44
N PRO A 182 9.98 -13.93 3.77
CA PRO A 182 9.39 -13.64 2.46
C PRO A 182 8.20 -12.66 2.56
N ARG A 183 8.03 -11.83 1.54
CA ARG A 183 6.80 -11.05 1.32
C ARG A 183 5.68 -11.97 0.82
N LEU A 184 4.41 -11.48 0.89
CA LEU A 184 3.30 -12.28 0.37
C LEU A 184 3.14 -12.09 -1.14
N VAL A 185 3.00 -10.86 -1.62
CA VAL A 185 2.85 -10.54 -3.04
C VAL A 185 3.89 -9.50 -3.43
N PHE A 186 4.66 -9.75 -4.47
CA PHE A 186 5.59 -8.80 -5.06
C PHE A 186 5.36 -8.67 -6.56
N ILE A 187 5.04 -7.47 -7.01
CA ILE A 187 4.84 -7.15 -8.42
C ILE A 187 5.80 -6.03 -8.78
N SER A 188 6.57 -6.25 -9.85
CA SER A 188 7.59 -5.29 -10.26
C SER A 188 7.62 -5.08 -11.77
N ASN A 189 8.06 -3.87 -12.18
CA ASN A 189 8.30 -3.50 -13.58
C ASN A 189 7.09 -3.83 -14.49
N SER A 190 5.86 -3.66 -14.02
CA SER A 190 4.64 -4.12 -14.70
C SER A 190 3.62 -2.99 -14.81
N ASN A 191 2.89 -2.97 -15.92
CA ASN A 191 1.85 -1.99 -16.20
C ASN A 191 0.46 -2.66 -16.20
N ASP A 192 -0.60 -1.85 -15.93
CA ASP A 192 -2.00 -2.26 -16.02
C ASP A 192 -2.34 -3.48 -15.14
N VAL A 193 -1.85 -3.45 -13.89
CA VAL A 193 -2.02 -4.54 -12.91
C VAL A 193 -3.34 -4.38 -12.16
N GLN A 194 -4.05 -5.49 -11.91
CA GLN A 194 -5.24 -5.49 -11.06
C GLN A 194 -5.22 -6.63 -10.04
N LEU A 195 -5.38 -6.28 -8.76
CA LEU A 195 -5.66 -7.22 -7.68
C LEU A 195 -7.08 -6.97 -7.17
N SER A 196 -7.93 -8.01 -7.08
CA SER A 196 -9.34 -7.80 -6.71
C SER A 196 -9.96 -8.94 -5.92
N GLY A 197 -10.68 -8.58 -4.86
CA GLY A 197 -11.61 -9.44 -4.10
C GLY A 197 -10.97 -10.50 -3.21
N VAL A 198 -9.68 -10.75 -3.30
CA VAL A 198 -8.97 -11.80 -2.56
C VAL A 198 -8.63 -11.38 -1.14
N HIS A 199 -8.47 -12.38 -0.26
CA HIS A 199 -7.96 -12.19 1.09
C HIS A 199 -6.44 -12.44 1.09
N LEU A 200 -5.67 -11.48 1.59
CA LEU A 200 -4.23 -11.55 1.77
C LEU A 200 -3.93 -11.54 3.27
N ILE A 201 -3.58 -12.69 3.83
CA ILE A 201 -3.50 -12.82 5.28
C ILE A 201 -2.19 -13.45 5.75
N ASN A 202 -1.84 -13.16 6.99
CA ASN A 202 -0.72 -13.80 7.69
C ASN A 202 0.62 -13.70 6.96
N SER A 203 0.87 -12.59 6.29
CA SER A 203 2.16 -12.38 5.63
C SER A 203 3.33 -12.49 6.62
N PRO A 204 4.40 -13.20 6.28
CA PRO A 204 5.61 -13.21 7.12
C PRO A 204 6.28 -11.84 7.25
N PHE A 205 6.15 -10.99 6.23
CA PHE A 205 6.72 -9.65 6.11
C PHE A 205 5.71 -8.71 5.42
N TRP A 206 6.11 -7.76 4.58
CA TRP A 206 5.23 -6.91 3.78
C TRP A 206 4.21 -7.72 2.99
N THR A 207 2.95 -7.28 2.98
CA THR A 207 1.87 -8.07 2.36
C THR A 207 1.82 -7.87 0.87
N THR A 208 1.69 -6.63 0.39
CA THR A 208 1.67 -6.33 -1.05
C THR A 208 2.73 -5.29 -1.35
N HIS A 209 3.72 -5.63 -2.14
CA HIS A 209 4.77 -4.71 -2.55
C HIS A 209 4.74 -4.51 -4.06
N LEU A 210 4.53 -3.27 -4.47
CA LEU A 210 4.51 -2.82 -5.85
C LEU A 210 5.78 -2.03 -6.11
N TYR A 211 6.59 -2.43 -7.09
CA TYR A 211 7.83 -1.74 -7.43
C TYR A 211 7.91 -1.40 -8.92
N ARG A 212 8.06 -0.11 -9.26
CA ARG A 212 8.14 0.37 -10.65
C ARG A 212 6.96 -0.11 -11.49
N CYS A 213 5.76 0.07 -10.96
CA CYS A 213 4.52 -0.26 -11.65
C CYS A 213 3.75 1.00 -12.06
N ASN A 214 3.05 0.93 -13.19
CA ASN A 214 2.13 1.96 -13.63
C ASN A 214 0.72 1.39 -13.77
N ASN A 215 -0.31 2.22 -13.51
CA ASN A 215 -1.70 1.85 -13.66
C ASN A 215 -2.07 0.60 -12.84
N VAL A 216 -1.95 0.70 -11.52
CA VAL A 216 -2.26 -0.41 -10.61
C VAL A 216 -3.58 -0.18 -9.90
N LYS A 217 -4.46 -1.16 -9.91
CA LYS A 217 -5.73 -1.15 -9.18
C LYS A 217 -5.76 -2.25 -8.13
N LEU A 218 -5.97 -1.87 -6.88
CA LEU A 218 -6.23 -2.77 -5.74
C LEU A 218 -7.69 -2.56 -5.31
N LEU A 219 -8.57 -3.51 -5.61
CA LEU A 219 -10.03 -3.35 -5.50
C LEU A 219 -10.63 -4.40 -4.56
N GLY A 220 -11.27 -3.95 -3.47
CA GLY A 220 -12.00 -4.82 -2.56
C GLY A 220 -11.15 -5.92 -1.90
N LEU A 221 -9.88 -5.65 -1.63
CA LEU A 221 -8.99 -6.61 -0.95
C LEU A 221 -9.28 -6.65 0.55
N HIS A 222 -9.13 -7.83 1.15
CA HIS A 222 -9.12 -8.00 2.60
C HIS A 222 -7.70 -8.34 3.06
N ILE A 223 -7.01 -7.38 3.69
CA ILE A 223 -5.61 -7.54 4.13
C ILE A 223 -5.56 -7.58 5.64
N PHE A 224 -5.03 -8.69 6.19
CA PHE A 224 -5.02 -8.90 7.63
C PHE A 224 -3.73 -9.54 8.14
N ALA A 225 -3.19 -8.99 9.22
CA ALA A 225 -2.08 -9.56 9.98
C ALA A 225 -2.41 -9.55 11.49
N PRO A 226 -2.38 -10.71 12.18
CA PRO A 226 -2.81 -10.82 13.58
C PRO A 226 -1.81 -10.20 14.55
N SER A 227 -2.32 -9.68 15.67
CA SER A 227 -1.52 -9.24 16.82
C SER A 227 -1.38 -10.30 17.91
N ALA A 228 -2.20 -11.35 17.87
CA ALA A 228 -2.20 -12.47 18.80
C ALA A 228 -2.33 -13.81 18.04
N PRO A 229 -1.78 -14.93 18.54
CA PRO A 229 -0.95 -15.08 19.76
C PRO A 229 0.47 -14.50 19.62
N VAL A 230 0.93 -14.22 18.41
CA VAL A 230 2.22 -13.59 18.11
C VAL A 230 1.97 -12.42 17.15
N LYS A 231 2.41 -11.23 17.52
CA LYS A 231 2.31 -10.06 16.66
C LYS A 231 3.14 -10.25 15.38
N ALA A 232 2.50 -10.10 14.22
CA ALA A 232 3.18 -10.11 12.93
C ALA A 232 4.06 -8.83 12.78
N PRO A 233 5.40 -8.93 12.71
CA PRO A 233 6.25 -7.76 12.60
C PRO A 233 6.35 -7.28 11.15
N SER A 234 6.41 -5.96 10.93
CA SER A 234 6.61 -5.34 9.61
C SER A 234 5.65 -5.90 8.56
N SER A 235 4.37 -5.92 8.91
CA SER A 235 3.30 -6.51 8.10
C SER A 235 2.50 -5.45 7.35
N ASP A 236 3.20 -4.48 6.76
CA ASP A 236 2.60 -3.41 5.95
C ASP A 236 1.59 -4.01 4.95
N ALA A 237 0.41 -3.38 4.80
CA ALA A 237 -0.60 -3.94 3.93
C ALA A 237 -0.28 -3.70 2.45
N VAL A 238 0.10 -2.47 2.10
CA VAL A 238 0.47 -2.10 0.74
C VAL A 238 1.69 -1.15 0.77
N ASP A 239 2.77 -1.60 0.17
CA ASP A 239 3.97 -0.80 -0.09
C ASP A 239 3.99 -0.39 -1.57
N VAL A 240 3.92 0.91 -1.83
CA VAL A 240 3.98 1.50 -3.16
C VAL A 240 5.38 2.10 -3.33
N ASP A 241 6.19 1.51 -4.21
CA ASP A 241 7.62 1.84 -4.38
C ASP A 241 7.93 2.22 -5.84
N VAL A 242 8.13 3.50 -6.10
CA VAL A 242 8.40 4.05 -7.43
C VAL A 242 7.26 3.75 -8.43
N CYS A 243 6.03 3.98 -8.02
CA CYS A 243 4.86 3.70 -8.85
C CYS A 243 4.14 4.98 -9.30
N ASN A 244 3.43 4.88 -10.41
CA ASN A 244 2.61 5.95 -10.94
C ASN A 244 1.20 5.45 -11.28
N ASN A 245 0.17 6.26 -11.00
CA ASN A 245 -1.24 5.91 -11.14
C ASN A 245 -1.59 4.63 -10.38
N VAL A 246 -1.79 4.75 -9.06
CA VAL A 246 -2.24 3.64 -8.20
C VAL A 246 -3.58 4.00 -7.58
N LEU A 247 -4.56 3.12 -7.75
CA LEU A 247 -5.86 3.20 -7.09
C LEU A 247 -5.99 2.06 -6.07
N ILE A 248 -6.22 2.41 -4.81
CA ILE A 248 -6.55 1.47 -3.73
C ILE A 248 -7.98 1.81 -3.28
N LYS A 249 -8.93 0.92 -3.55
CA LYS A 249 -10.34 1.22 -3.35
C LYS A 249 -11.11 0.07 -2.72
N ASP A 250 -12.07 0.42 -1.83
CA ASP A 250 -12.97 -0.54 -1.17
C ASP A 250 -12.24 -1.66 -0.41
N CYS A 251 -10.99 -1.40 0.06
CA CYS A 251 -10.18 -2.38 0.77
C CYS A 251 -10.41 -2.34 2.29
N TYR A 252 -10.31 -3.50 2.92
CA TYR A 252 -10.14 -3.61 4.37
C TYR A 252 -8.68 -3.91 4.69
N MET A 253 -8.09 -3.13 5.60
CA MET A 253 -6.69 -3.29 6.02
C MET A 253 -6.58 -3.26 7.54
N SER A 254 -6.10 -4.36 8.15
CA SER A 254 -5.79 -4.41 9.59
C SER A 254 -4.50 -5.18 9.79
N VAL A 255 -3.42 -4.45 10.09
CA VAL A 255 -2.04 -4.97 10.08
C VAL A 255 -1.24 -4.40 11.25
N ASN A 256 -0.06 -4.95 11.53
CA ASN A 256 0.75 -4.51 12.66
C ASN A 256 1.90 -3.56 12.27
N ASP A 257 1.83 -3.00 11.07
CA ASP A 257 2.67 -1.91 10.60
C ASP A 257 1.83 -0.93 9.76
N ASP A 258 2.37 -0.21 8.79
CA ASP A 258 1.65 0.78 8.02
C ASP A 258 0.58 0.13 7.12
N ALA A 259 -0.59 0.75 6.98
CA ALA A 259 -1.61 0.25 6.06
C ALA A 259 -1.20 0.55 4.61
N VAL A 260 -0.91 1.80 4.28
CA VAL A 260 -0.34 2.17 2.99
C VAL A 260 0.95 2.95 3.22
N ALA A 261 2.07 2.43 2.71
CA ALA A 261 3.38 3.04 2.81
C ALA A 261 3.95 3.38 1.43
N LEU A 262 4.32 4.65 1.24
CA LEU A 262 4.94 5.11 0.00
C LEU A 262 6.46 5.07 0.16
N LYS A 263 7.10 4.22 -0.63
CA LYS A 263 8.55 3.99 -0.66
C LYS A 263 9.18 4.70 -1.85
N GLY A 264 10.45 4.48 -2.16
CA GLY A 264 11.09 5.11 -3.34
C GLY A 264 12.60 5.24 -3.25
N GLY A 265 13.20 4.97 -2.07
CA GLY A 265 14.65 5.03 -1.89
C GLY A 265 15.07 5.34 -0.46
N LYS A 266 16.27 4.90 -0.08
CA LYS A 266 16.81 5.02 1.30
C LYS A 266 18.28 5.39 1.29
N GLY A 267 18.64 6.22 2.24
CA GLY A 267 20.02 6.59 2.56
C GLY A 267 20.53 7.81 1.83
N PRO A 268 21.75 8.24 2.18
CA PRO A 268 22.27 9.52 1.75
C PRO A 268 22.46 9.67 0.24
N TRP A 269 22.67 8.57 -0.48
CA TRP A 269 22.86 8.54 -1.92
C TRP A 269 21.61 8.14 -2.69
N ALA A 270 20.44 8.16 -2.03
CA ALA A 270 19.18 7.68 -2.63
C ALA A 270 18.76 8.49 -3.88
N ASP A 271 19.11 9.77 -3.95
CA ASP A 271 18.87 10.66 -5.10
C ASP A 271 19.78 10.36 -6.31
N LYS A 272 20.80 9.53 -6.14
CA LYS A 272 21.76 9.14 -7.22
C LYS A 272 21.52 7.70 -7.71
N ASP A 273 20.76 6.90 -6.99
CA ASP A 273 20.50 5.51 -7.36
C ASP A 273 19.38 5.45 -8.42
N PRO A 274 19.66 4.93 -9.65
CA PRO A 274 18.65 4.83 -10.71
C PRO A 274 17.52 3.83 -10.39
N GLY A 275 17.70 2.99 -9.38
CA GLY A 275 16.65 2.12 -8.85
C GLY A 275 15.57 2.86 -8.06
N ASN A 276 15.87 4.07 -7.59
CA ASN A 276 14.99 4.90 -6.81
C ASN A 276 14.14 5.85 -7.68
N GLY A 277 13.09 6.42 -7.12
CA GLY A 277 12.23 7.33 -7.84
C GLY A 277 11.02 7.80 -7.05
N SER A 278 10.07 8.34 -7.78
CA SER A 278 8.87 8.97 -7.25
C SER A 278 7.68 8.03 -7.23
N ASN A 279 6.78 8.24 -6.24
CA ASN A 279 5.39 7.82 -6.34
C ASN A 279 4.53 9.01 -6.73
N THR A 280 3.74 8.85 -7.78
CA THR A 280 2.91 9.94 -8.30
C THR A 280 1.48 9.47 -8.59
N ASN A 281 0.50 10.35 -8.34
CA ASN A 281 -0.90 10.07 -8.65
C ASN A 281 -1.42 8.81 -7.93
N ILE A 282 -1.42 8.83 -6.61
CA ILE A 282 -1.90 7.73 -5.78
C ILE A 282 -3.23 8.13 -5.14
N ILE A 283 -4.28 7.34 -5.35
CA ILE A 283 -5.59 7.54 -4.73
C ILE A 283 -5.92 6.32 -3.87
N ILE A 284 -6.22 6.59 -2.59
CA ILE A 284 -6.69 5.61 -1.62
C ILE A 284 -8.07 6.07 -1.19
N GLU A 285 -9.12 5.31 -1.50
CA GLU A 285 -10.48 5.77 -1.27
C GLU A 285 -11.43 4.66 -0.86
N ASP A 286 -12.48 5.06 -0.12
CA ASP A 286 -13.58 4.18 0.29
C ASP A 286 -13.10 2.96 1.11
N CYS A 287 -11.93 3.05 1.76
CA CYS A 287 -11.32 1.97 2.52
C CYS A 287 -11.72 1.99 3.99
N THR A 288 -11.72 0.80 4.60
CA THR A 288 -11.91 0.62 6.04
C THR A 288 -10.65 0.06 6.68
N TYR A 289 -10.19 0.72 7.74
CA TYR A 289 -8.98 0.34 8.45
C TYR A 289 -9.34 -0.18 9.85
N GLY A 290 -8.76 -1.32 10.21
CA GLY A 290 -8.62 -1.73 11.60
C GLY A 290 -7.33 -1.17 12.21
N PHE A 291 -6.68 -1.94 13.11
CA PHE A 291 -5.40 -1.51 13.66
C PHE A 291 -4.33 -1.41 12.57
N CYS A 292 -3.56 -0.31 12.60
CA CYS A 292 -2.33 -0.12 11.81
C CYS A 292 -1.42 0.92 12.48
N HIS A 293 -0.14 0.95 12.09
CA HIS A 293 0.77 1.99 12.59
C HIS A 293 0.45 3.35 11.96
N SER A 294 0.00 3.38 10.71
CA SER A 294 -0.49 4.58 10.05
C SER A 294 -1.48 4.24 8.94
N GLY A 295 -2.48 5.09 8.76
CA GLY A 295 -3.40 5.01 7.63
C GLY A 295 -2.69 5.30 6.31
N LEU A 296 -1.90 6.37 6.29
CA LEU A 296 -1.02 6.75 5.17
C LEU A 296 0.35 7.16 5.71
N THR A 297 1.39 6.53 5.18
CA THR A 297 2.79 6.85 5.49
C THR A 297 3.54 7.28 4.23
N CYS A 298 4.19 8.44 4.27
CA CYS A 298 5.24 8.80 3.34
C CYS A 298 6.59 8.42 3.96
N GLY A 299 7.27 7.44 3.38
CA GLY A 299 8.55 6.96 3.89
C GLY A 299 8.45 5.68 4.76
N SER A 300 9.49 5.45 5.58
CA SER A 300 10.75 6.19 5.71
C SER A 300 11.68 6.07 4.49
N GLU A 301 11.60 4.98 3.75
CA GLU A 301 12.41 4.67 2.57
C GLU A 301 11.79 5.27 1.31
N SER A 302 11.63 6.59 1.28
CA SER A 302 11.04 7.32 0.15
C SER A 302 11.83 8.59 -0.13
N ILE A 303 12.03 8.91 -1.40
CA ILE A 303 12.69 10.15 -1.82
C ILE A 303 11.70 11.18 -2.36
N HIS A 304 10.61 10.75 -3.01
CA HIS A 304 9.63 11.69 -3.55
C HIS A 304 8.22 11.09 -3.66
N ASN A 305 7.22 11.82 -3.16
CA ASN A 305 5.81 11.51 -3.30
C ASN A 305 5.05 12.76 -3.76
N ARG A 306 4.22 12.64 -4.78
CA ARG A 306 3.45 13.75 -5.34
C ARG A 306 2.04 13.34 -5.77
N ASN A 307 1.05 14.18 -5.52
CA ASN A 307 -0.36 13.93 -5.85
C ASN A 307 -0.89 12.68 -5.16
N ILE A 308 -0.92 12.73 -3.83
CA ILE A 308 -1.39 11.64 -2.99
C ILE A 308 -2.74 12.02 -2.37
N ILE A 309 -3.76 11.20 -2.55
CA ILE A 309 -5.10 11.41 -1.99
C ILE A 309 -5.49 10.22 -1.12
N LEU A 310 -5.83 10.50 0.14
CA LEU A 310 -6.53 9.57 1.03
C LEU A 310 -7.90 10.15 1.31
N ARG A 311 -8.98 9.49 0.88
CA ARG A 311 -10.32 10.06 1.01
C ARG A 311 -11.44 9.05 1.28
N ARG A 312 -12.50 9.55 1.92
CA ARG A 312 -13.71 8.76 2.23
C ARG A 312 -13.41 7.44 2.93
N CYS A 313 -12.49 7.50 3.89
CA CYS A 313 -12.05 6.32 4.61
C CYS A 313 -12.54 6.34 6.06
N LYS A 314 -12.76 5.14 6.61
CA LYS A 314 -13.02 4.94 8.03
C LYS A 314 -11.81 4.27 8.69
N ILE A 315 -11.27 4.90 9.72
CA ILE A 315 -10.06 4.42 10.40
C ILE A 315 -10.41 4.09 11.85
N SER A 316 -10.00 2.93 12.31
CA SER A 316 -10.28 2.48 13.67
C SER A 316 -9.01 2.00 14.37
N ASN A 317 -8.73 2.59 15.53
CA ASN A 317 -7.63 2.16 16.40
C ASN A 317 -6.23 2.22 15.73
N ALA A 318 -5.99 3.17 14.83
CA ALA A 318 -4.67 3.36 14.25
C ALA A 318 -3.69 4.04 15.22
N SER A 319 -2.39 3.89 14.99
CA SER A 319 -1.43 4.71 15.75
C SER A 319 -1.36 6.13 15.18
N ARG A 320 -1.53 6.31 13.87
CA ARG A 320 -1.52 7.62 13.20
C ARG A 320 -2.48 7.63 12.01
N LEU A 321 -3.07 8.77 11.70
CA LEU A 321 -3.79 8.94 10.44
C LEU A 321 -2.81 9.22 9.30
N LEU A 322 -2.03 10.30 9.41
CA LEU A 322 -0.99 10.66 8.44
C LEU A 322 0.38 10.69 9.11
N TRP A 323 1.34 9.98 8.50
CA TRP A 323 2.72 9.95 8.96
C TRP A 323 3.70 10.37 7.86
N LEU A 324 4.39 11.49 8.08
CA LEU A 324 5.48 11.92 7.22
C LEU A 324 6.80 11.54 7.90
N LYS A 325 7.41 10.43 7.47
CA LYS A 325 8.67 9.91 8.02
C LYS A 325 9.85 10.62 7.38
N MET A 326 10.25 11.74 7.94
CA MET A 326 11.35 12.55 7.43
C MET A 326 12.69 12.04 7.98
N ARG A 327 13.58 11.56 7.11
CA ARG A 327 14.90 11.02 7.50
C ARG A 327 15.99 12.07 7.36
N PRO A 328 16.84 12.27 8.38
CA PRO A 328 17.97 13.19 8.28
C PRO A 328 19.08 12.72 7.34
N ASP A 329 19.13 11.43 6.99
CA ASP A 329 20.16 10.84 6.13
C ASP A 329 19.68 10.57 4.69
N THR A 330 18.49 11.02 4.31
CA THR A 330 17.90 10.73 3.00
C THR A 330 17.30 12.01 2.45
N PRO A 331 17.62 12.43 1.21
CA PRO A 331 16.94 13.54 0.56
C PRO A 331 15.49 13.15 0.26
N GLN A 332 14.52 13.91 0.80
CA GLN A 332 13.10 13.54 0.70
C GLN A 332 12.25 14.75 0.31
N HIS A 333 11.26 14.53 -0.55
CA HIS A 333 10.30 15.53 -0.95
C HIS A 333 8.89 14.93 -1.01
N TYR A 334 7.99 15.38 -0.12
CA TYR A 334 6.59 14.95 -0.05
C TYR A 334 5.68 16.13 -0.30
N GLU A 335 4.93 16.09 -1.40
CA GLU A 335 4.17 17.26 -1.82
C GLU A 335 2.80 16.93 -2.39
N TYR A 336 1.88 17.90 -2.31
CA TYR A 336 0.54 17.77 -2.84
C TYR A 336 -0.18 16.54 -2.28
N ILE A 337 -0.30 16.52 -0.95
CA ILE A 337 -0.98 15.44 -0.21
C ILE A 337 -2.33 15.95 0.27
N LEU A 338 -3.39 15.23 -0.04
CA LEU A 338 -4.75 15.51 0.40
C LEU A 338 -5.28 14.35 1.24
N VAL A 339 -5.71 14.67 2.47
CA VAL A 339 -6.44 13.75 3.34
C VAL A 339 -7.81 14.36 3.60
N GLU A 340 -8.88 13.74 3.08
CA GLU A 340 -10.21 14.32 3.15
C GLU A 340 -11.32 13.32 3.43
N ASP A 341 -12.42 13.80 4.00
CA ASP A 341 -13.61 13.01 4.28
C ASP A 341 -13.30 11.76 5.12
N ILE A 342 -12.52 11.92 6.18
CA ILE A 342 -12.08 10.85 7.07
C ILE A 342 -12.89 10.85 8.37
N THR A 343 -13.27 9.66 8.82
CA THR A 343 -13.85 9.44 10.13
C THR A 343 -13.12 8.37 10.92
N GLY A 344 -13.12 8.47 12.25
CA GLY A 344 -12.59 7.41 13.09
C GLY A 344 -11.68 7.87 14.22
N ASP A 345 -10.67 7.05 14.53
CA ASP A 345 -9.77 7.32 15.62
C ASP A 345 -8.33 6.83 15.38
N ALA A 346 -7.37 7.52 15.99
CA ALA A 346 -5.97 7.13 16.06
C ALA A 346 -5.30 7.71 17.31
N ARG A 347 -4.07 7.27 17.58
CA ARG A 347 -3.27 7.94 18.61
C ARG A 347 -2.88 9.37 18.19
N SER A 348 -2.48 9.58 16.93
CA SER A 348 -2.16 10.92 16.40
C SER A 348 -2.86 11.20 15.08
N LEU A 349 -3.35 12.43 14.87
CA LEU A 349 -3.92 12.85 13.60
C LEU A 349 -2.81 13.08 12.58
N LEU A 350 -1.89 14.00 12.84
CA LEU A 350 -0.69 14.24 12.03
C LEU A 350 0.56 13.98 12.85
N TYR A 351 1.49 13.22 12.27
CA TYR A 351 2.76 12.90 12.91
C TYR A 351 3.93 13.19 11.97
N VAL A 352 4.83 14.09 12.39
CA VAL A 352 6.05 14.46 11.66
C VAL A 352 7.18 14.64 12.68
N LYS A 353 8.11 13.69 12.70
CA LYS A 353 9.34 13.78 13.54
C LYS A 353 10.53 13.26 12.77
N PRO A 354 11.76 13.70 13.11
CA PRO A 354 12.96 13.14 12.51
C PRO A 354 12.99 11.61 12.71
N TRP A 355 13.10 10.87 11.61
CA TRP A 355 13.18 9.42 11.65
C TRP A 355 14.65 8.99 11.61
N THR A 356 15.19 8.64 12.76
CA THR A 356 16.63 8.37 12.94
C THR A 356 16.97 6.88 13.03
N GLN A 357 15.98 5.99 12.85
CA GLN A 357 16.24 4.56 12.85
C GLN A 357 17.18 4.18 11.70
N PHE A 358 18.29 3.52 12.03
CA PHE A 358 19.35 3.14 11.07
C PHE A 358 19.97 4.33 10.33
N PHE A 359 20.10 5.46 11.02
CA PHE A 359 20.79 6.64 10.49
C PHE A 359 22.23 6.31 10.11
N ASP A 360 22.60 6.59 8.87
CA ASP A 360 23.95 6.41 8.36
C ASP A 360 24.20 7.33 7.16
N LEU A 361 25.08 8.30 7.32
CA LEU A 361 25.44 9.25 6.26
C LEU A 361 26.33 8.63 5.18
N LYS A 362 26.94 7.47 5.40
CA LYS A 362 27.86 6.81 4.46
C LYS A 362 28.89 7.77 3.84
N GLY A 363 29.38 8.70 4.67
CA GLY A 363 30.38 9.71 4.28
C GLY A 363 29.83 10.88 3.44
N ARG A 364 28.55 10.96 3.14
CA ARG A 364 27.96 12.13 2.46
C ARG A 364 27.70 13.26 3.43
N THR A 365 28.18 14.47 3.10
CA THR A 365 28.04 15.68 3.94
C THR A 365 27.10 16.73 3.31
N ASP A 366 26.77 16.59 2.04
CA ASP A 366 25.96 17.52 1.22
C ASP A 366 24.56 16.97 0.93
N ILE A 367 23.90 16.35 1.91
CA ILE A 367 22.55 15.85 1.74
C ILE A 367 21.61 17.05 1.52
N PRO A 368 20.84 17.07 0.41
CA PRO A 368 19.88 18.13 0.17
C PRO A 368 18.84 18.24 1.29
N MET A 369 18.40 19.46 1.57
CA MET A 369 17.31 19.73 2.51
C MET A 369 16.06 18.97 2.08
N SER A 370 15.44 18.24 3.01
CA SER A 370 14.18 17.57 2.78
C SER A 370 12.99 18.53 2.92
N TYR A 371 11.90 18.26 2.19
CA TYR A 371 10.71 19.09 2.21
C TYR A 371 9.45 18.28 2.36
N SER A 372 8.45 18.85 3.05
CA SER A 372 7.05 18.47 2.85
C SER A 372 6.21 19.73 2.69
N ASN A 373 5.48 19.82 1.58
CA ASN A 373 4.72 21.02 1.23
C ASN A 373 3.38 20.70 0.57
N ASN A 374 2.45 21.65 0.62
CA ASN A 374 1.11 21.52 0.07
C ASN A 374 0.39 20.28 0.63
N VAL A 375 0.29 20.20 1.96
CA VAL A 375 -0.44 19.14 2.66
C VAL A 375 -1.78 19.68 3.14
N THR A 376 -2.86 19.13 2.64
CA THR A 376 -4.23 19.53 3.03
C THR A 376 -4.92 18.41 3.78
N MET A 377 -5.46 18.74 4.95
CA MET A 377 -6.35 17.86 5.72
C MET A 377 -7.71 18.58 5.83
N ARG A 378 -8.78 17.96 5.28
CA ARG A 378 -10.08 18.62 5.28
C ARG A 378 -11.26 17.68 5.49
N ASN A 379 -12.38 18.22 6.00
CA ASN A 379 -13.61 17.47 6.23
C ASN A 379 -13.38 16.22 7.10
N ILE A 380 -12.66 16.36 8.22
CA ILE A 380 -12.28 15.24 9.07
C ILE A 380 -13.03 15.31 10.40
N LYS A 381 -13.70 14.23 10.77
CA LYS A 381 -14.29 14.03 12.11
C LYS A 381 -13.55 12.90 12.81
N PHE A 382 -12.79 13.22 13.86
CA PHE A 382 -11.80 12.30 14.37
C PHE A 382 -11.58 12.38 15.88
N ASP A 383 -11.27 11.25 16.50
CA ASP A 383 -10.82 11.15 17.88
C ASP A 383 -9.34 10.80 17.93
N CYS A 384 -8.55 11.48 18.77
CA CYS A 384 -7.14 11.11 18.94
C CYS A 384 -6.59 11.39 20.34
N ASP A 385 -5.40 10.87 20.65
CA ASP A 385 -4.67 11.27 21.84
C ASP A 385 -3.93 12.59 21.62
N VAL A 386 -3.28 12.73 20.46
CA VAL A 386 -2.53 13.93 20.09
C VAL A 386 -3.03 14.46 18.74
N PHE A 387 -3.50 15.70 18.74
CA PHE A 387 -3.99 16.33 17.52
C PHE A 387 -2.84 16.61 16.53
N TYR A 388 -1.78 17.22 17.00
CA TYR A 388 -0.68 17.71 16.17
C TYR A 388 0.66 17.30 16.78
N ASP A 389 1.28 16.25 16.26
CA ASP A 389 2.53 15.69 16.79
C ASP A 389 3.67 15.97 15.78
N VAL A 390 3.99 17.26 15.62
CA VAL A 390 4.97 17.76 14.66
C VAL A 390 6.14 18.41 15.38
N ASN A 391 7.34 17.93 15.11
CA ASN A 391 8.58 18.50 15.63
C ASN A 391 9.35 19.20 14.52
N PRO A 392 9.93 20.39 14.75
CA PRO A 392 10.83 21.01 13.81
C PRO A 392 12.15 20.22 13.70
N SER A 393 12.86 20.41 12.60
CA SER A 393 14.18 19.85 12.36
C SER A 393 14.99 20.76 11.44
N GLU A 394 16.30 20.79 11.62
CA GLU A 394 17.22 21.48 10.70
C GLU A 394 17.39 20.74 9.37
N GLN A 395 16.93 19.48 9.27
CA GLN A 395 17.07 18.62 8.10
C GLN A 395 15.87 18.63 7.16
N TYR A 396 14.75 19.21 7.59
CA TYR A 396 13.58 19.34 6.74
C TYR A 396 12.82 20.64 6.97
N GLN A 397 12.13 21.09 5.95
CA GLN A 397 11.21 22.21 5.99
C GLN A 397 9.79 21.74 5.69
N LEU A 398 8.85 22.23 6.49
CA LEU A 398 7.42 22.00 6.30
C LEU A 398 6.77 23.33 5.85
N LYS A 399 5.99 23.28 4.76
CA LYS A 399 5.43 24.49 4.16
C LYS A 399 4.04 24.29 3.57
N ASP A 400 3.19 25.32 3.68
CA ASP A 400 1.87 25.36 3.04
C ASP A 400 0.98 24.16 3.47
N PHE A 401 0.79 23.98 4.79
CA PHE A 401 -0.17 23.01 5.32
C PHE A 401 -1.51 23.71 5.54
N THR A 402 -2.61 23.08 5.11
CA THR A 402 -3.96 23.58 5.28
C THR A 402 -4.80 22.60 6.08
N PHE A 403 -5.38 23.07 7.19
CA PHE A 403 -6.42 22.35 7.93
C PHE A 403 -7.74 23.08 7.72
N GLU A 404 -8.75 22.34 7.20
CA GLU A 404 -10.02 22.90 6.82
C GLU A 404 -11.20 22.01 7.23
N ASN A 405 -12.21 22.58 7.89
CA ASN A 405 -13.42 21.85 8.30
C ASN A 405 -13.10 20.60 9.14
N LEU A 406 -12.29 20.75 10.19
CA LEU A 406 -11.97 19.66 11.10
C LEU A 406 -12.84 19.75 12.38
N ASP A 407 -13.40 18.61 12.81
CA ASP A 407 -14.03 18.43 14.12
C ASP A 407 -13.30 17.28 14.85
N VAL A 408 -12.35 17.64 15.72
CA VAL A 408 -11.44 16.68 16.34
C VAL A 408 -11.56 16.76 17.86
N ARG A 409 -11.69 15.59 18.51
CA ARG A 409 -11.55 15.46 19.97
C ARG A 409 -10.19 14.87 20.29
N ALA A 410 -9.39 15.54 21.10
CA ALA A 410 -8.04 15.11 21.43
C ALA A 410 -7.73 15.23 22.93
N LYS A 411 -6.87 14.36 23.49
CA LYS A 411 -6.34 14.53 24.86
C LYS A 411 -5.34 15.69 24.89
N ASP A 412 -4.44 15.76 23.90
CA ASP A 412 -3.57 16.92 23.66
C ASP A 412 -4.09 17.68 22.43
N THR A 413 -4.63 18.87 22.69
CA THR A 413 -5.22 19.76 21.68
C THR A 413 -4.24 20.78 21.12
N LYS A 414 -2.98 20.77 21.58
CA LYS A 414 -1.97 21.74 21.17
C LYS A 414 -1.66 21.64 19.70
N CYS A 415 -1.41 22.79 19.08
CA CYS A 415 -0.96 22.92 17.71
C CYS A 415 0.03 24.09 17.62
N ASP A 416 1.31 23.77 17.49
CA ASP A 416 2.32 24.80 17.23
C ASP A 416 2.41 25.07 15.72
N LYS A 417 1.68 26.08 15.28
CA LYS A 417 1.63 26.49 13.87
C LYS A 417 2.96 27.02 13.34
N THR A 418 3.90 27.41 14.21
CA THR A 418 5.19 27.96 13.82
C THR A 418 6.11 26.89 13.21
N THR A 419 5.81 25.61 13.42
CA THR A 419 6.56 24.48 12.85
C THR A 419 6.39 24.33 11.33
N VAL A 420 5.40 25.01 10.75
CA VAL A 420 5.08 24.97 9.31
C VAL A 420 4.96 26.38 8.77
N ALA A 421 5.77 26.76 7.80
CA ALA A 421 5.65 28.03 7.10
C ALA A 421 4.39 28.02 6.21
N GLY A 422 3.57 29.10 6.24
CA GLY A 422 2.35 29.15 5.44
C GLY A 422 1.24 28.23 5.94
N PHE A 423 1.12 28.02 7.25
CA PHE A 423 0.06 27.20 7.83
C PHE A 423 -1.31 27.91 7.76
N GLU A 424 -2.27 27.27 7.13
CA GLU A 424 -3.65 27.77 7.04
C GLU A 424 -4.61 26.97 7.95
N TRP A 425 -5.49 27.69 8.63
CA TRP A 425 -6.45 27.15 9.60
C TRP A 425 -7.84 27.71 9.31
N LYS A 426 -8.71 26.88 8.71
CA LYS A 426 -10.04 27.28 8.25
C LYS A 426 -11.13 26.42 8.89
N ASN A 427 -12.00 26.99 9.70
CA ASN A 427 -13.12 26.26 10.34
C ASN A 427 -12.67 24.96 11.04
N VAL A 428 -11.68 25.06 11.93
CA VAL A 428 -11.13 23.91 12.65
C VAL A 428 -11.52 24.00 14.13
N LYS A 429 -12.24 22.99 14.60
CA LYS A 429 -12.61 22.79 15.99
C LYS A 429 -11.80 21.63 16.57
N VAL A 430 -11.03 21.93 17.63
CA VAL A 430 -10.35 20.93 18.43
C VAL A 430 -10.82 21.06 19.87
N SER A 431 -11.35 20.00 20.43
CA SER A 431 -11.89 19.97 21.80
C SER A 431 -11.26 18.86 22.63
N PRO A 432 -11.21 18.97 23.96
CA PRO A 432 -10.79 17.89 24.84
C PRO A 432 -11.64 16.63 24.66
N ARG A 433 -10.95 15.46 24.66
CA ARG A 433 -11.56 14.13 24.65
C ARG A 433 -11.69 13.58 26.06
#